data_54ef8e3107f7bac47e39f0027ac21f0e
#
_entry.id   54ef8e3107f7bac47e39f0027ac21f0e
#
_cell.length_a   1.000
_cell.length_b   1.000
_cell.length_c   1.000
_cell.angle_alpha   90.00
_cell.angle_beta   90.00
_cell.angle_gamma   90.00
#
_symmetry.space_group_name_H-M   'P 1'
#
loop_
_entity.id
_entity.type
_entity.pdbx_description
1 polymer ?
#
loop_
_entity_poly.entity_id
_entity_poly.type
_entity_poly.pdbx_seq_one_letter_code
_entity_poly.pdbx_strand_id
1 'polypeptide(L)'
;MSSEVKTHPYHMVKPSPWPIVSTIGTLIMAFGGIWYMQEGPMWLLLVGLAILLFSVYGWWRDVVSEAQNGVDHTEVVQHGLRVGMVLFIISEVMFFFAFFWAYFNSSVPAISQAAHEVWPPEGIETVYTWGLPFVNTVILLTSGATLTMAHHGLREND
;
A
#
# COMPACT_ATOMS: atom_id res chain seq x y z
N MET A 1 -4.57 -37.47 -15.20
CA MET A 1 -3.94 -36.22 -14.82
C MET A 1 -2.61 -36.57 -14.15
N SER A 2 -1.50 -36.45 -14.88
CA SER A 2 -0.17 -36.72 -14.35
C SER A 2 0.17 -35.65 -13.27
N SER A 3 0.32 -36.09 -12.04
CA SER A 3 0.89 -35.25 -10.98
C SER A 3 2.31 -34.92 -11.37
N GLU A 4 2.53 -33.69 -11.85
CA GLU A 4 3.88 -33.16 -12.03
C GLU A 4 4.59 -33.20 -10.67
N VAL A 5 5.59 -34.05 -10.55
CA VAL A 5 6.44 -34.11 -9.36
C VAL A 5 7.22 -32.80 -9.33
N LYS A 6 6.83 -31.89 -8.45
CA LYS A 6 7.55 -30.63 -8.27
C LYS A 6 8.99 -30.93 -7.86
N THR A 7 9.95 -30.54 -8.70
CA THR A 7 11.40 -30.75 -8.46
C THR A 7 12.00 -29.71 -7.51
N HIS A 8 11.24 -28.70 -7.08
CA HIS A 8 11.67 -27.60 -6.21
C HIS A 8 10.55 -27.14 -5.29
N PRO A 9 10.86 -26.57 -4.10
CA PRO A 9 9.87 -26.12 -3.14
C PRO A 9 9.26 -24.72 -3.43
N TYR A 10 9.66 -24.07 -4.52
CA TYR A 10 9.22 -22.73 -4.86
C TYR A 10 7.89 -22.71 -5.59
N HIS A 11 7.14 -21.60 -5.43
CA HIS A 11 5.92 -21.35 -6.19
C HIS A 11 6.27 -20.70 -7.53
N MET A 12 6.07 -21.45 -8.62
CA MET A 12 6.15 -20.91 -9.99
C MET A 12 4.77 -20.43 -10.39
N VAL A 13 4.61 -19.11 -10.43
CA VAL A 13 3.32 -18.48 -10.77
C VAL A 13 2.95 -18.80 -12.22
N LYS A 14 1.72 -19.27 -12.45
CA LYS A 14 1.19 -19.49 -13.79
C LYS A 14 1.02 -18.17 -14.53
N PRO A 15 1.25 -18.13 -15.86
CA PRO A 15 0.95 -16.93 -16.65
C PRO A 15 -0.48 -16.48 -16.44
N SER A 16 -0.68 -15.22 -16.08
CA SER A 16 -2.00 -14.64 -15.85
C SER A 16 -2.12 -13.28 -16.56
N PRO A 17 -3.32 -12.84 -16.94
CA PRO A 17 -3.53 -11.56 -17.59
C PRO A 17 -3.49 -10.36 -16.62
N TRP A 18 -3.56 -10.61 -15.32
CA TRP A 18 -3.75 -9.57 -14.30
C TRP A 18 -2.67 -8.48 -14.29
N PRO A 19 -1.36 -8.78 -14.42
CA PRO A 19 -0.33 -7.74 -14.46
C PRO A 19 -0.52 -6.75 -15.60
N ILE A 20 -0.86 -7.24 -16.80
CA ILE A 20 -1.08 -6.39 -17.97
C ILE A 20 -2.35 -5.54 -17.77
N VAL A 21 -3.44 -6.15 -17.32
CA VAL A 21 -4.71 -5.44 -17.09
C VAL A 21 -4.54 -4.37 -16.01
N SER A 22 -3.83 -4.69 -14.91
CA SER A 22 -3.51 -3.72 -13.84
C SER A 22 -2.70 -2.54 -14.37
N THR A 23 -1.69 -2.81 -15.20
CA THR A 23 -0.84 -1.76 -15.80
C THR A 23 -1.65 -0.84 -16.69
N ILE A 24 -2.51 -1.39 -17.56
CA ILE A 24 -3.39 -0.60 -18.42
C ILE A 24 -4.36 0.25 -17.58
N GLY A 25 -4.99 -0.35 -16.56
CA GLY A 25 -5.88 0.35 -15.64
C GLY A 25 -5.19 1.51 -14.93
N THR A 26 -3.96 1.27 -14.41
CA THR A 26 -3.16 2.29 -13.74
C THR A 26 -2.75 3.42 -14.68
N LEU A 27 -2.36 3.11 -15.93
CA LEU A 27 -2.02 4.13 -16.92
C LEU A 27 -3.22 5.00 -17.26
N ILE A 28 -4.39 4.41 -17.53
CA ILE A 28 -5.62 5.15 -17.82
C ILE A 28 -6.00 6.02 -16.62
N MET A 29 -5.89 5.48 -15.40
CA MET A 29 -6.17 6.22 -14.16
C MET A 29 -5.22 7.41 -13.98
N ALA A 30 -3.92 7.23 -14.23
CA ALA A 30 -2.92 8.28 -14.11
C ALA A 30 -3.15 9.40 -15.13
N PHE A 31 -3.36 9.07 -16.41
CA PHE A 31 -3.69 10.05 -17.44
C PHE A 31 -5.02 10.75 -17.15
N GLY A 32 -6.04 10.00 -16.72
CA GLY A 32 -7.32 10.55 -16.32
C GLY A 32 -7.20 11.50 -15.13
N GLY A 33 -6.33 11.21 -14.16
CA GLY A 33 -6.05 12.05 -13.02
C GLY A 33 -5.37 13.37 -13.43
N ILE A 34 -4.35 13.30 -14.29
CA ILE A 34 -3.68 14.49 -14.83
C ILE A 34 -4.68 15.36 -15.61
N TRP A 35 -5.50 14.73 -16.47
CA TRP A 35 -6.51 15.44 -17.23
C TRP A 35 -7.56 16.11 -16.34
N TYR A 36 -8.02 15.41 -15.32
CA TYR A 36 -8.95 15.95 -14.32
C TYR A 36 -8.36 17.18 -13.59
N MET A 37 -7.07 17.14 -13.22
CA MET A 37 -6.38 18.28 -12.60
C MET A 37 -6.25 19.49 -13.54
N GLN A 38 -6.37 19.29 -14.86
CA GLN A 38 -6.37 20.33 -15.88
C GLN A 38 -7.80 20.71 -16.34
N GLU A 39 -8.77 20.63 -15.44
CA GLU A 39 -10.18 20.91 -15.69
C GLU A 39 -10.89 19.97 -16.69
N GLY A 40 -10.29 18.81 -16.96
CA GLY A 40 -10.89 17.77 -17.78
C GLY A 40 -11.95 16.95 -17.04
N PRO A 41 -12.72 16.14 -17.75
CA PRO A 41 -13.77 15.33 -17.15
C PRO A 41 -13.23 14.15 -16.35
N MET A 42 -13.87 13.81 -15.22
CA MET A 42 -13.47 12.75 -14.30
C MET A 42 -13.64 11.32 -14.87
N TRP A 43 -14.43 11.13 -15.93
CA TRP A 43 -14.81 9.79 -16.38
C TRP A 43 -13.63 8.87 -16.74
N LEU A 44 -12.54 9.44 -17.30
CA LEU A 44 -11.36 8.65 -17.68
C LEU A 44 -10.64 8.09 -16.43
N LEU A 45 -10.52 8.90 -15.38
CA LEU A 45 -9.99 8.46 -14.08
C LEU A 45 -10.83 7.33 -13.49
N LEU A 46 -12.16 7.47 -13.52
CA LEU A 46 -13.09 6.45 -13.00
C LEU A 46 -13.04 5.16 -13.80
N VAL A 47 -12.90 5.23 -15.12
CA VAL A 47 -12.72 4.04 -15.97
C VAL A 47 -11.41 3.32 -15.62
N GLY A 48 -10.29 4.06 -15.50
CA GLY A 48 -9.00 3.49 -15.10
C GLY A 48 -9.08 2.83 -13.72
N LEU A 49 -9.73 3.49 -12.75
CA LEU A 49 -9.95 2.95 -11.42
C LEU A 49 -10.81 1.68 -11.46
N ALA A 50 -11.88 1.65 -12.23
CA ALA A 50 -12.74 0.47 -12.36
C ALA A 50 -11.97 -0.74 -12.94
N ILE A 51 -11.16 -0.53 -13.98
CA ILE A 51 -10.31 -1.58 -14.58
C ILE A 51 -9.29 -2.08 -13.54
N LEU A 52 -8.66 -1.19 -12.80
CA LEU A 52 -7.69 -1.54 -11.76
C LEU A 52 -8.34 -2.36 -10.64
N LEU A 53 -9.49 -1.93 -10.12
CA LEU A 53 -10.21 -2.66 -9.07
C LEU A 53 -10.67 -4.04 -9.56
N PHE A 54 -11.16 -4.15 -10.79
CA PHE A 54 -11.51 -5.43 -11.39
C PHE A 54 -10.30 -6.37 -11.48
N SER A 55 -9.16 -5.85 -11.92
CA SER A 55 -7.91 -6.62 -12.01
C SER A 55 -7.41 -7.06 -10.64
N VAL A 56 -7.42 -6.17 -9.64
CA VAL A 56 -7.02 -6.48 -8.26
C VAL A 56 -7.91 -7.58 -7.70
N TYR A 57 -9.23 -7.47 -7.86
CA TYR A 57 -10.16 -8.50 -7.39
C TYR A 57 -9.89 -9.87 -8.04
N GLY A 58 -9.72 -9.91 -9.37
CA GLY A 58 -9.43 -11.14 -10.08
C GLY A 58 -8.10 -11.78 -9.65
N TRP A 59 -7.06 -10.97 -9.51
CA TRP A 59 -5.74 -11.42 -9.08
C TRP A 59 -5.76 -12.00 -7.66
N TRP A 60 -6.36 -11.28 -6.70
CA TRP A 60 -6.46 -11.78 -5.35
C TRP A 60 -7.33 -13.03 -5.21
N ARG A 61 -8.38 -13.15 -6.02
CA ARG A 61 -9.18 -14.37 -6.08
C ARG A 61 -8.32 -15.58 -6.50
N ASP A 62 -7.47 -15.40 -7.51
CA ASP A 62 -6.58 -16.46 -7.99
C ASP A 62 -5.53 -16.82 -6.92
N VAL A 63 -4.94 -15.82 -6.24
CA VAL A 63 -4.01 -16.03 -5.11
C VAL A 63 -4.67 -16.81 -3.95
N VAL A 64 -5.90 -16.47 -3.60
CA VAL A 64 -6.64 -17.20 -2.56
C VAL A 64 -6.91 -18.65 -2.99
N SER A 65 -7.30 -18.87 -4.25
CA SER A 65 -7.51 -20.22 -4.78
C SER A 65 -6.24 -21.05 -4.76
N GLU A 66 -5.10 -20.47 -5.11
CA GLU A 66 -3.78 -21.13 -5.04
C GLU A 66 -3.39 -21.47 -3.59
N ALA A 67 -3.68 -20.59 -2.64
CA ALA A 67 -3.42 -20.84 -1.23
C ALA A 67 -4.29 -22.00 -0.68
N GLN A 68 -5.56 -22.07 -1.08
CA GLN A 68 -6.49 -23.12 -0.66
C GLN A 68 -6.11 -24.51 -1.22
N ASN A 69 -5.50 -24.57 -2.36
CA ASN A 69 -5.04 -25.83 -2.97
C ASN A 69 -3.90 -26.52 -2.18
N GLY A 70 -3.21 -25.81 -1.29
CA GLY A 70 -2.18 -26.32 -0.37
C GLY A 70 -0.91 -26.84 -1.01
N VAL A 71 -0.83 -26.84 -2.36
CA VAL A 71 0.31 -27.39 -3.10
C VAL A 71 1.38 -26.34 -3.37
N ASP A 72 0.97 -25.08 -3.54
CA ASP A 72 1.84 -23.99 -3.99
C ASP A 72 2.46 -23.21 -2.82
N HIS A 73 1.84 -23.24 -1.64
CA HIS A 73 2.29 -22.55 -0.42
C HIS A 73 3.07 -23.49 0.52
N THR A 74 4.26 -23.94 0.06
CA THR A 74 5.19 -24.72 0.88
C THR A 74 5.71 -23.90 2.06
N GLU A 75 6.36 -24.54 3.05
CA GLU A 75 6.98 -23.85 4.19
C GLU A 75 8.00 -22.78 3.75
N VAL A 76 8.76 -23.05 2.67
CA VAL A 76 9.72 -22.12 2.09
C VAL A 76 9.00 -20.88 1.54
N VAL A 77 7.90 -21.06 0.83
CA VAL A 77 7.07 -19.97 0.29
C VAL A 77 6.45 -19.15 1.41
N GLN A 78 5.89 -19.80 2.44
CA GLN A 78 5.32 -19.11 3.60
C GLN A 78 6.37 -18.29 4.35
N HIS A 79 7.60 -18.83 4.51
CA HIS A 79 8.71 -18.07 5.10
C HIS A 79 9.04 -16.85 4.24
N GLY A 80 9.14 -17.02 2.91
CA GLY A 80 9.40 -15.93 1.98
C GLY A 80 8.34 -14.83 2.06
N LEU A 81 7.06 -15.17 2.14
CA LEU A 81 5.97 -14.21 2.31
C LEU A 81 6.07 -13.41 3.62
N ARG A 82 6.45 -14.07 4.73
CA ARG A 82 6.67 -13.38 6.01
C ARG A 82 7.84 -12.41 5.95
N VAL A 83 8.96 -12.83 5.35
CA VAL A 83 10.13 -11.95 5.13
C VAL A 83 9.75 -10.78 4.23
N GLY A 84 8.99 -11.02 3.15
CA GLY A 84 8.47 -9.98 2.27
C GLY A 84 7.61 -8.95 3.02
N MET A 85 6.74 -9.40 3.93
CA MET A 85 5.95 -8.49 4.77
C MET A 85 6.82 -7.65 5.71
N VAL A 86 7.85 -8.25 6.33
CA VAL A 86 8.80 -7.50 7.17
C VAL A 86 9.52 -6.43 6.37
N LEU A 87 10.00 -6.77 5.16
CA LEU A 87 10.66 -5.80 4.27
C LEU A 87 9.70 -4.69 3.83
N PHE A 88 8.44 -5.02 3.57
CA PHE A 88 7.41 -4.04 3.27
C PHE A 88 7.21 -3.05 4.44
N ILE A 89 7.08 -3.55 5.67
CA ILE A 89 6.96 -2.70 6.86
C ILE A 89 8.21 -1.81 7.04
N ILE A 90 9.41 -2.34 6.79
CA ILE A 90 10.64 -1.54 6.84
C ILE A 90 10.60 -0.43 5.77
N SER A 91 10.10 -0.70 4.57
CA SER A 91 9.98 0.32 3.52
C SER A 91 9.02 1.45 3.93
N GLU A 92 7.91 1.14 4.60
CA GLU A 92 6.99 2.13 5.14
C GLU A 92 7.62 2.98 6.25
N VAL A 93 8.40 2.37 7.13
CA VAL A 93 9.18 3.10 8.15
C VAL A 93 10.17 4.06 7.49
N MET A 94 10.86 3.63 6.44
CA MET A 94 11.81 4.48 5.70
C MET A 94 11.10 5.62 4.97
N PHE A 95 9.89 5.39 4.46
CA PHE A 95 9.05 6.43 3.88
C PHE A 95 8.73 7.53 4.91
N PHE A 96 8.29 7.18 6.10
CA PHE A 96 8.07 8.13 7.19
C PHE A 96 9.35 8.83 7.63
N PHE A 97 10.46 8.08 7.72
CA PHE A 97 11.77 8.66 8.05
C PHE A 97 12.17 9.76 7.07
N ALA A 98 11.95 9.58 5.77
CA ALA A 98 12.26 10.59 4.77
C ALA A 98 11.48 11.90 4.99
N PHE A 99 10.18 11.83 5.30
CA PHE A 99 9.36 13.01 5.59
C PHE A 99 9.75 13.69 6.89
N PHE A 100 10.00 12.93 7.96
CA PHE A 100 10.48 13.50 9.22
C PHE A 100 11.86 14.13 9.05
N TRP A 101 12.75 13.50 8.29
CA TRP A 101 14.04 14.09 7.96
C TRP A 101 13.88 15.42 7.22
N ALA A 102 13.06 15.48 6.19
CA ALA A 102 12.79 16.70 5.45
C ALA A 102 12.26 17.82 6.36
N TYR A 103 11.31 17.48 7.25
CA TYR A 103 10.76 18.41 8.22
C TYR A 103 11.84 18.95 9.16
N PHE A 104 12.60 18.09 9.83
CA PHE A 104 13.63 18.51 10.79
C PHE A 104 14.78 19.22 10.12
N ASN A 105 15.16 18.82 8.91
CA ASN A 105 16.17 19.50 8.11
C ASN A 105 15.80 20.95 7.76
N SER A 106 14.50 21.20 7.59
CA SER A 106 13.99 22.55 7.28
C SER A 106 13.66 23.39 8.52
N SER A 107 13.30 22.75 9.63
CA SER A 107 12.80 23.44 10.84
C SER A 107 13.85 23.67 11.92
N VAL A 108 14.95 22.89 11.92
CA VAL A 108 15.95 22.96 13.01
C VAL A 108 17.29 23.48 12.47
N PRO A 109 17.67 24.74 12.76
CA PRO A 109 18.93 25.34 12.27
C PRO A 109 20.20 24.56 12.65
N ALA A 110 20.18 23.86 13.78
CA ALA A 110 21.30 23.02 14.22
C ALA A 110 21.56 21.80 13.35
N ILE A 111 20.60 21.36 12.54
CA ILE A 111 20.70 20.17 11.70
C ILE A 111 21.18 20.53 10.28
N SER A 112 20.75 21.66 9.75
CA SER A 112 21.07 22.06 8.38
C SER A 112 21.16 23.56 8.22
N GLN A 113 22.09 24.00 7.36
CA GLN A 113 22.17 25.40 6.91
C GLN A 113 20.99 25.80 5.99
N ALA A 114 20.23 24.82 5.50
CA ALA A 114 19.02 25.04 4.71
C ALA A 114 17.78 25.32 5.59
N ALA A 115 17.93 25.23 6.92
CA ALA A 115 16.83 25.52 7.84
C ALA A 115 16.49 27.03 7.84
N HIS A 116 15.21 27.34 7.92
CA HIS A 116 14.74 28.72 8.01
C HIS A 116 15.07 29.29 9.39
N GLU A 117 15.48 30.55 9.44
CA GLU A 117 15.77 31.26 10.72
C GLU A 117 14.52 31.36 11.61
N VAL A 118 13.33 31.43 10.99
CA VAL A 118 12.03 31.47 11.65
C VAL A 118 11.19 30.32 11.13
N TRP A 119 10.61 29.54 12.05
CA TRP A 119 9.72 28.44 11.72
C TRP A 119 8.34 28.63 12.36
N PRO A 120 7.22 28.48 11.65
CA PRO A 120 7.12 28.24 10.20
C PRO A 120 7.54 29.46 9.37
N PRO A 121 7.96 29.25 8.07
CA PRO A 121 8.29 30.34 7.18
C PRO A 121 7.14 31.33 7.00
N GLU A 122 7.46 32.60 6.75
CA GLU A 122 6.46 33.64 6.53
C GLU A 122 5.49 33.26 5.39
N GLY A 123 4.20 33.47 5.64
CA GLY A 123 3.13 33.13 4.68
C GLY A 123 2.61 31.70 4.76
N ILE A 124 3.15 30.86 5.65
CA ILE A 124 2.63 29.50 5.90
C ILE A 124 1.77 29.50 7.17
N GLU A 125 0.47 29.24 7.01
CA GLU A 125 -0.43 28.98 8.13
C GLU A 125 -0.36 27.50 8.53
N THR A 126 -0.09 27.23 9.79
CA THR A 126 -0.04 25.85 10.30
C THR A 126 -1.46 25.31 10.52
N VAL A 127 -1.64 24.04 10.19
CA VAL A 127 -2.92 23.35 10.44
C VAL A 127 -3.16 23.25 11.95
N TYR A 128 -4.39 23.58 12.38
CA TYR A 128 -4.79 23.47 13.78
C TYR A 128 -4.71 22.02 14.27
N THR A 129 -3.81 21.74 15.20
CA THR A 129 -3.43 20.40 15.65
C THR A 129 -4.62 19.59 16.20
N TRP A 130 -5.52 20.24 16.97
CA TRP A 130 -6.69 19.61 17.57
C TRP A 130 -7.89 19.46 16.62
N GLY A 131 -7.75 19.85 15.35
CA GLY A 131 -8.73 19.68 14.30
C GLY A 131 -8.59 18.34 13.58
N LEU A 132 -8.51 18.40 12.25
CA LEU A 132 -8.39 17.21 11.37
C LEU A 132 -7.23 16.28 11.73
N PRO A 133 -6.01 16.75 12.09
CA PRO A 133 -4.92 15.85 12.44
C PRO A 133 -5.22 14.99 13.67
N PHE A 134 -5.86 15.56 14.68
CA PHE A 134 -6.28 14.81 15.87
C PHE A 134 -7.35 13.77 15.54
N VAL A 135 -8.37 14.15 14.77
CA VAL A 135 -9.42 13.21 14.32
C VAL A 135 -8.82 12.06 13.52
N ASN A 136 -7.91 12.34 12.60
CA ASN A 136 -7.22 11.30 11.82
C ASN A 136 -6.43 10.34 12.72
N THR A 137 -5.78 10.85 13.77
CA THR A 137 -5.07 10.02 14.74
C THR A 137 -6.02 9.09 15.50
N VAL A 138 -7.17 9.60 15.94
CA VAL A 138 -8.20 8.79 16.61
C VAL A 138 -8.73 7.69 15.66
N ILE A 139 -9.00 8.01 14.40
CA ILE A 139 -9.43 7.05 13.39
C ILE A 139 -8.37 5.95 13.18
N LEU A 140 -7.09 6.31 13.07
CA LEU A 140 -5.98 5.36 12.93
C LEU A 140 -5.87 4.41 14.13
N LEU A 141 -5.92 4.94 15.36
CA LEU A 141 -5.88 4.13 16.57
C LEU A 141 -7.07 3.18 16.66
N THR A 142 -8.27 3.67 16.33
CA THR A 142 -9.50 2.84 16.30
C THR A 142 -9.39 1.75 15.24
N SER A 143 -8.87 2.07 14.04
CA SER A 143 -8.63 1.09 12.97
C SER A 143 -7.66 0.00 13.42
N GLY A 144 -6.57 0.34 14.09
CA GLY A 144 -5.63 -0.64 14.64
C GLY A 144 -6.27 -1.56 15.68
N ALA A 145 -7.07 -1.00 16.59
CA ALA A 145 -7.79 -1.76 17.61
C ALA A 145 -8.81 -2.74 16.99
N THR A 146 -9.63 -2.26 16.07
CA THR A 146 -10.65 -3.09 15.40
C THR A 146 -10.03 -4.18 14.54
N LEU A 147 -8.93 -3.90 13.84
CA LEU A 147 -8.19 -4.89 13.06
C LEU A 147 -7.61 -5.99 13.97
N THR A 148 -7.07 -5.61 15.13
CA THR A 148 -6.54 -6.58 16.10
C THR A 148 -7.66 -7.49 16.63
N MET A 149 -8.82 -6.95 16.96
CA MET A 149 -9.98 -7.73 17.38
C MET A 149 -10.45 -8.70 16.29
N ALA A 150 -10.58 -8.22 15.04
CA ALA A 150 -10.94 -9.04 13.90
C ALA A 150 -9.94 -10.18 13.66
N HIS A 151 -8.63 -9.91 13.80
CA HIS A 151 -7.61 -10.94 13.66
C HIS A 151 -7.69 -12.00 14.74
N HIS A 152 -7.96 -11.62 15.99
CA HIS A 152 -8.18 -12.59 17.08
C HIS A 152 -9.43 -13.45 16.82
N GLY A 153 -10.56 -12.84 16.47
CA GLY A 153 -11.77 -13.58 16.15
C GLY A 153 -11.59 -14.60 15.02
N LEU A 154 -10.90 -14.20 13.94
CA LEU A 154 -10.58 -15.14 12.85
C LEU A 154 -9.66 -16.30 13.28
N ARG A 155 -8.77 -16.09 14.24
CA ARG A 155 -7.90 -17.16 14.75
C ARG A 155 -8.60 -18.12 15.69
N GLU A 156 -9.57 -17.64 16.45
CA GLU A 156 -10.33 -18.39 17.44
C GLU A 156 -11.59 -19.04 16.84
N ASN A 157 -11.89 -18.75 15.57
CA ASN A 157 -13.07 -19.24 14.83
C ASN A 157 -14.40 -18.74 15.44
N ASP A 158 -14.39 -17.53 16.02
CA ASP A 158 -15.55 -16.82 16.54
C ASP A 158 -16.21 -15.91 15.51
#